data_5a1e3aa2e0eee29ad801e4720460656d
#
_entry.id   5a1e3aa2e0eee29ad801e4720460656d
#
_cell.length_a   1.000
_cell.length_b   1.000
_cell.length_c   1.000
_cell.angle_alpha   90.00
_cell.angle_beta   90.00
_cell.angle_gamma   90.00
#
_symmetry.space_group_name_H-M   'P 1'
#
loop_
_entity.id
_entity.type
_entity.pdbx_description
1 polymer ?
#
loop_
_entity_poly.entity_id
_entity_poly.type
_entity_poly.pdbx_seq_one_letter_code
_entity_poly.pdbx_strand_id
1 'polypeptide(L)'
;SGGVGRMLQQRFEVNSERTLLSLPSVDTPADVLPADAQLPLDGLDPFVTPNGDFYRIDTALVVPQVSKDSWKLVIDGMVDNPMELTFDDLLARPQVERYITLSCVSNPVGGDLIGNALWQGVLLRDVLEEAGVQPEATQIVSRSIDDWTAGTPTEVVMDGRDAMLAIAMNGEPLPARHGYPVRMVVPGLYGYVSATKWVTRIELTRW
;
A
#
# COMPACT_ATOMS: atom_id res chain seq x y z
N SER A 1 -31.08 15.24 -3.26
CA SER A 1 -29.95 16.17 -3.53
C SER A 1 -28.90 16.25 -2.42
N GLY A 2 -29.10 15.62 -1.24
CA GLY A 2 -28.12 15.63 -0.14
C GLY A 2 -26.94 14.69 -0.30
N GLY A 3 -27.06 13.61 -1.09
CA GLY A 3 -26.01 12.60 -1.25
C GLY A 3 -24.81 13.05 -2.10
N VAL A 4 -25.09 13.77 -3.18
CA VAL A 4 -24.03 14.28 -4.08
C VAL A 4 -23.21 15.37 -3.39
N GLY A 5 -23.86 16.24 -2.60
CA GLY A 5 -23.16 17.27 -1.83
C GLY A 5 -22.21 16.69 -0.77
N ARG A 6 -22.63 15.64 -0.04
CA ARG A 6 -21.76 14.93 0.91
C ARG A 6 -20.58 14.21 0.24
N MET A 7 -20.81 13.53 -0.90
CA MET A 7 -19.74 12.91 -1.66
C MET A 7 -18.71 13.92 -2.17
N LEU A 8 -19.15 15.08 -2.66
CA LEU A 8 -18.25 16.14 -3.10
C LEU A 8 -17.47 16.73 -1.91
N GLN A 9 -18.14 16.95 -0.78
CA GLN A 9 -17.51 17.45 0.43
C GLN A 9 -16.44 16.48 0.97
N GLN A 10 -16.73 15.19 1.03
CA GLN A 10 -15.75 14.16 1.42
C GLN A 10 -14.54 14.10 0.48
N ARG A 11 -14.73 14.28 -0.84
CA ARG A 11 -13.64 14.38 -1.80
C ARG A 11 -12.70 15.55 -1.51
N PHE A 12 -13.25 16.68 -1.13
CA PHE A 12 -12.46 17.86 -0.76
C PHE A 12 -11.75 17.66 0.58
N GLU A 13 -12.39 17.02 1.53
CA GLU A 13 -11.83 16.74 2.85
C GLU A 13 -10.61 15.84 2.78
N VAL A 14 -10.66 14.70 2.07
CA VAL A 14 -9.53 13.79 1.93
C VAL A 14 -8.35 14.41 1.18
N ASN A 15 -8.59 15.18 0.12
CA ASN A 15 -7.51 15.87 -0.57
C ASN A 15 -6.87 16.97 0.30
N SER A 16 -7.68 17.71 1.05
CA SER A 16 -7.19 18.71 1.99
C SER A 16 -6.40 18.06 3.13
N GLU A 17 -6.92 16.98 3.69
CA GLU A 17 -6.26 16.17 4.72
C GLU A 17 -4.89 15.67 4.24
N ARG A 18 -4.81 15.09 3.03
CA ARG A 18 -3.56 14.65 2.41
C ARG A 18 -2.54 15.78 2.27
N THR A 19 -2.99 16.94 1.80
CA THR A 19 -2.11 18.11 1.60
C THR A 19 -1.53 18.64 2.91
N LEU A 20 -2.26 18.49 4.01
CA LEU A 20 -1.84 18.92 5.34
C LEU A 20 -1.06 17.85 6.11
N LEU A 21 -1.06 16.61 5.63
CA LEU A 21 -0.36 15.52 6.29
C LEU A 21 1.16 15.67 6.13
N SER A 22 1.85 15.85 7.25
CA SER A 22 3.31 15.75 7.30
C SER A 22 3.71 14.28 7.44
N LEU A 23 4.50 13.78 6.51
CA LEU A 23 5.05 12.43 6.61
C LEU A 23 6.07 12.36 7.75
N PRO A 24 6.14 11.24 8.48
CA PRO A 24 7.18 11.02 9.47
C PRO A 24 8.56 10.93 8.80
N SER A 25 9.61 11.20 9.57
CA SER A 25 10.97 10.95 9.12
C SER A 25 11.19 9.48 8.82
N VAL A 26 12.05 9.21 7.84
CA VAL A 26 12.38 7.85 7.43
C VAL A 26 13.55 7.35 8.26
N ASP A 27 13.40 6.20 8.94
CA ASP A 27 14.45 5.59 9.75
C ASP A 27 15.44 4.80 8.87
N THR A 28 14.90 4.15 7.82
CA THR A 28 15.71 3.39 6.85
C THR A 28 15.39 3.85 5.44
N PRO A 29 16.13 4.84 4.91
CA PRO A 29 15.90 5.36 3.57
C PRO A 29 16.22 4.32 2.49
N ALA A 30 15.64 4.52 1.32
CA ALA A 30 16.02 3.77 0.14
C ALA A 30 17.44 4.11 -0.30
N ASP A 31 18.08 3.17 -0.99
CA ASP A 31 19.38 3.43 -1.62
C ASP A 31 19.29 4.59 -2.60
N VAL A 32 20.34 5.40 -2.64
CA VAL A 32 20.45 6.48 -3.61
C VAL A 32 20.52 5.90 -5.00
N LEU A 33 19.60 6.33 -5.88
CA LEU A 33 19.63 5.88 -7.27
C LEU A 33 20.93 6.35 -7.96
N PRO A 34 21.63 5.46 -8.68
CA PRO A 34 22.74 5.84 -9.52
C PRO A 34 22.33 6.92 -10.54
N ALA A 35 23.24 7.80 -10.90
CA ALA A 35 22.95 8.88 -11.86
C ALA A 35 22.55 8.35 -13.24
N ASP A 36 22.93 7.14 -13.59
CA ASP A 36 22.62 6.41 -14.82
C ASP A 36 21.44 5.41 -14.68
N ALA A 37 20.74 5.44 -13.57
CA ALA A 37 19.53 4.61 -13.38
C ALA A 37 18.46 4.91 -14.44
N GLN A 38 18.36 6.17 -14.88
CA GLN A 38 17.54 6.57 -16.00
C GLN A 38 18.38 6.56 -17.28
N LEU A 39 18.11 5.61 -18.17
CA LEU A 39 18.77 5.57 -19.47
C LEU A 39 18.25 6.71 -20.38
N PRO A 40 19.14 7.43 -21.10
CA PRO A 40 18.76 8.52 -21.99
C PRO A 40 18.27 8.00 -23.36
N LEU A 41 17.19 7.23 -23.35
CA LEU A 41 16.58 6.66 -24.55
C LEU A 41 15.20 7.28 -24.78
N ASP A 42 14.95 7.75 -25.99
CA ASP A 42 13.64 8.28 -26.38
C ASP A 42 12.58 7.16 -26.30
N GLY A 43 11.45 7.48 -25.68
CA GLY A 43 10.33 6.54 -25.53
C GLY A 43 10.49 5.53 -24.40
N LEU A 44 11.54 5.62 -23.58
CA LEU A 44 11.67 4.84 -22.35
C LEU A 44 10.94 5.54 -21.22
N ASP A 45 10.11 4.79 -20.49
CA ASP A 45 9.44 5.27 -19.28
C ASP A 45 10.46 5.70 -18.21
N PRO A 46 10.13 6.70 -17.38
CA PRO A 46 10.97 7.07 -16.24
C PRO A 46 11.21 5.89 -15.31
N PHE A 47 12.44 5.77 -14.77
CA PHE A 47 12.75 4.74 -13.76
C PHE A 47 11.82 4.83 -12.55
N VAL A 48 11.47 6.05 -12.10
CA VAL A 48 10.42 6.29 -11.12
C VAL A 48 9.20 6.83 -11.84
N THR A 49 8.13 6.05 -11.83
CA THR A 49 6.86 6.43 -12.45
C THR A 49 6.18 7.54 -11.66
N PRO A 50 5.88 8.70 -12.25
CA PRO A 50 5.17 9.78 -11.56
C PRO A 50 3.81 9.31 -11.01
N ASN A 51 3.37 9.86 -9.87
CA ASN A 51 2.11 9.45 -9.23
C ASN A 51 0.88 9.60 -10.15
N GLY A 52 0.89 10.58 -11.05
CA GLY A 52 -0.18 10.80 -12.02
C GLY A 52 -0.27 9.73 -13.10
N ASP A 53 0.88 9.17 -13.48
CA ASP A 53 1.04 8.22 -14.59
C ASP A 53 1.06 6.77 -14.11
N PHE A 54 1.19 6.55 -12.79
CA PHE A 54 1.19 5.21 -12.23
C PHE A 54 -0.15 4.52 -12.50
N TYR A 55 -0.11 3.30 -13.02
CA TYR A 55 -1.30 2.57 -13.43
C TYR A 55 -2.31 2.39 -12.29
N ARG A 56 -3.58 2.32 -12.66
CA ARG A 56 -4.67 2.07 -11.72
C ARG A 56 -5.52 0.90 -12.19
N ILE A 57 -5.50 -0.18 -11.42
CA ILE A 57 -6.43 -1.31 -11.53
C ILE A 57 -7.02 -1.54 -10.13
N ASP A 58 -8.34 -1.53 -10.04
CA ASP A 58 -9.12 -1.86 -8.84
C ASP A 58 -10.58 -2.14 -9.22
N THR A 59 -11.37 -2.58 -8.25
CA THR A 59 -12.81 -2.85 -8.40
C THR A 59 -13.69 -1.67 -8.02
N ALA A 60 -13.11 -0.62 -7.47
CA ALA A 60 -13.85 0.53 -6.99
C ALA A 60 -14.38 1.39 -8.14
N LEU A 61 -15.70 1.42 -8.34
CA LEU A 61 -16.35 2.29 -9.32
C LEU A 61 -16.13 3.77 -9.02
N VAL A 62 -16.05 4.11 -7.74
CA VAL A 62 -15.71 5.44 -7.25
C VAL A 62 -14.55 5.31 -6.28
N VAL A 63 -13.51 6.13 -6.45
CA VAL A 63 -12.35 6.12 -5.55
C VAL A 63 -12.80 6.32 -4.11
N PRO A 64 -12.55 5.36 -3.20
CA PRO A 64 -12.87 5.50 -1.79
C PRO A 64 -12.24 6.76 -1.20
N GLN A 65 -13.02 7.47 -0.39
CA GLN A 65 -12.59 8.66 0.32
C GLN A 65 -12.51 8.32 1.81
N VAL A 66 -11.35 7.84 2.24
CA VAL A 66 -11.12 7.33 3.59
C VAL A 66 -10.29 8.36 4.36
N SER A 67 -10.86 8.95 5.41
CA SER A 67 -10.10 9.82 6.30
C SER A 67 -9.14 8.99 7.15
N LYS A 68 -7.90 9.48 7.30
CA LYS A 68 -6.90 8.90 8.20
C LYS A 68 -7.37 8.85 9.66
N ASP A 69 -8.19 9.82 10.08
CA ASP A 69 -8.68 9.91 11.46
C ASP A 69 -9.72 8.83 11.80
N SER A 70 -10.41 8.30 10.78
CA SER A 70 -11.39 7.22 10.94
C SER A 70 -10.87 5.84 10.47
N TRP A 71 -9.73 5.83 9.79
CA TRP A 71 -9.17 4.59 9.27
C TRP A 71 -8.62 3.71 10.41
N LYS A 72 -8.83 2.40 10.26
CA LYS A 72 -8.29 1.37 11.15
C LYS A 72 -7.91 0.14 10.34
N LEU A 73 -6.89 -0.55 10.82
CA LEU A 73 -6.47 -1.85 10.32
C LEU A 73 -6.63 -2.90 11.42
N VAL A 74 -7.49 -3.87 11.18
CA VAL A 74 -7.63 -5.05 12.04
C VAL A 74 -6.69 -6.15 11.56
N ILE A 75 -5.93 -6.73 12.49
CA ILE A 75 -5.09 -7.91 12.26
C ILE A 75 -5.59 -9.02 13.17
N ASP A 76 -6.06 -10.12 12.59
CA ASP A 76 -6.70 -11.20 13.33
C ASP A 76 -6.54 -12.57 12.61
N GLY A 77 -7.37 -13.54 13.02
CA GLY A 77 -7.31 -14.90 12.53
C GLY A 77 -6.28 -15.74 13.30
N MET A 78 -5.37 -16.41 12.59
CA MET A 78 -4.33 -17.27 13.18
C MET A 78 -3.13 -16.47 13.68
N VAL A 79 -3.38 -15.62 14.69
CA VAL A 79 -2.38 -14.85 15.44
C VAL A 79 -2.59 -15.04 16.94
N ASP A 80 -1.54 -14.85 17.72
CA ASP A 80 -1.61 -14.98 19.17
C ASP A 80 -2.19 -13.72 19.82
N ASN A 81 -1.95 -12.55 19.23
CA ASN A 81 -2.34 -11.24 19.72
C ASN A 81 -3.10 -10.47 18.62
N PRO A 82 -4.42 -10.70 18.45
CA PRO A 82 -5.21 -9.87 17.55
C PRO A 82 -5.10 -8.39 17.92
N MET A 83 -4.96 -7.51 16.91
CA MET A 83 -4.71 -6.09 17.14
C MET A 83 -5.49 -5.22 16.16
N GLU A 84 -5.74 -3.98 16.59
CA GLU A 84 -6.29 -2.92 15.76
C GLU A 84 -5.30 -1.75 15.77
N LEU A 85 -4.91 -1.28 14.60
CA LEU A 85 -4.00 -0.16 14.42
C LEU A 85 -4.76 1.04 13.84
N THR A 86 -4.51 2.20 14.40
CA THR A 86 -4.89 3.49 13.83
C THR A 86 -3.82 3.98 12.85
N PHE A 87 -4.11 5.03 12.10
CA PHE A 87 -3.11 5.65 11.25
C PHE A 87 -1.95 6.25 12.06
N ASP A 88 -2.25 6.85 13.21
CA ASP A 88 -1.23 7.41 14.10
C ASP A 88 -0.32 6.30 14.69
N ASP A 89 -0.84 5.11 14.95
CA ASP A 89 -0.01 3.96 15.36
C ASP A 89 0.98 3.56 14.26
N LEU A 90 0.61 3.67 12.99
CA LEU A 90 1.55 3.45 11.88
C LEU A 90 2.59 4.55 11.77
N LEU A 91 2.20 5.82 11.96
CA LEU A 91 3.14 6.95 11.93
C LEU A 91 4.18 6.87 13.05
N ALA A 92 3.84 6.29 14.20
CA ALA A 92 4.73 6.13 15.35
C ALA A 92 5.73 4.98 15.22
N ARG A 93 5.58 4.11 14.20
CA ARG A 93 6.46 2.97 13.96
C ARG A 93 7.68 3.36 13.13
N PRO A 94 8.78 2.56 13.16
CA PRO A 94 9.91 2.77 12.27
C PRO A 94 9.48 2.80 10.81
N GLN A 95 9.91 3.85 10.10
CA GLN A 95 9.56 4.08 8.71
C GLN A 95 10.67 3.63 7.78
N VAL A 96 10.31 2.93 6.73
CA VAL A 96 11.25 2.52 5.68
C VAL A 96 10.83 3.08 4.33
N GLU A 97 11.81 3.33 3.47
CA GLU A 97 11.59 3.65 2.06
C GLU A 97 12.20 2.59 1.16
N ARG A 98 11.46 2.20 0.12
CA ARG A 98 11.94 1.24 -0.89
C ARG A 98 11.41 1.56 -2.27
N TYR A 99 12.28 1.43 -3.27
CA TYR A 99 11.83 1.39 -4.66
C TYR A 99 11.25 0.01 -4.93
N ILE A 100 9.96 -0.04 -5.25
CA ILE A 100 9.29 -1.31 -5.56
C ILE A 100 8.46 -1.14 -6.83
N THR A 101 8.68 -2.06 -7.77
CA THR A 101 7.89 -2.16 -8.98
C THR A 101 6.64 -3.01 -8.70
N LEU A 102 5.48 -2.48 -9.05
CA LEU A 102 4.23 -3.23 -9.09
C LEU A 102 3.83 -3.46 -10.55
N SER A 103 3.36 -4.66 -10.84
CA SER A 103 2.78 -5.02 -12.13
C SER A 103 1.42 -5.68 -11.93
N CYS A 104 0.50 -5.38 -12.83
CA CYS A 104 -0.75 -6.14 -12.92
C CYS A 104 -0.49 -7.49 -13.58
N VAL A 105 -1.18 -8.55 -13.14
CA VAL A 105 -1.09 -9.88 -13.78
C VAL A 105 -1.54 -9.84 -15.24
N SER A 106 -2.41 -8.90 -15.60
CA SER A 106 -2.90 -8.70 -16.98
C SER A 106 -2.03 -7.76 -17.82
N ASN A 107 -0.86 -7.32 -17.31
CA ASN A 107 0.04 -6.48 -18.10
C ASN A 107 0.64 -7.29 -19.27
N PRO A 108 0.38 -6.92 -20.54
CA PRO A 108 1.04 -7.58 -21.66
C PRO A 108 2.52 -7.14 -21.73
N VAL A 109 3.34 -7.89 -22.46
CA VAL A 109 4.73 -7.48 -22.72
C VAL A 109 4.75 -6.12 -23.41
N GLY A 110 5.47 -5.15 -22.85
CA GLY A 110 5.49 -3.77 -23.33
C GLY A 110 4.22 -2.97 -23.01
N GLY A 111 3.38 -3.45 -22.09
CA GLY A 111 2.17 -2.75 -21.66
C GLY A 111 2.44 -1.72 -20.56
N ASP A 112 1.43 -0.96 -20.24
CA ASP A 112 1.43 0.18 -19.31
C ASP A 112 0.85 -0.12 -17.92
N LEU A 113 0.54 -1.40 -17.63
CA LEU A 113 0.02 -1.82 -16.33
C LEU A 113 1.15 -2.24 -15.38
N ILE A 114 2.23 -1.46 -15.37
CA ILE A 114 3.42 -1.62 -14.53
C ILE A 114 3.91 -0.24 -14.10
N GLY A 115 4.49 -0.12 -12.93
CA GLY A 115 5.08 1.12 -12.46
C GLY A 115 6.07 0.86 -11.33
N ASN A 116 7.13 1.66 -11.28
CA ASN A 116 8.10 1.68 -10.20
C ASN A 116 7.96 2.96 -9.40
N ALA A 117 7.87 2.87 -8.08
CA ALA A 117 7.76 4.04 -7.23
C ALA A 117 8.59 3.88 -5.95
N LEU A 118 8.93 5.02 -5.35
CA LEU A 118 9.47 5.07 -4.00
C LEU A 118 8.30 5.00 -3.00
N TRP A 119 8.21 3.90 -2.27
CA TRP A 119 7.18 3.70 -1.25
C TRP A 119 7.76 3.96 0.14
N GLN A 120 6.99 4.65 0.98
CA GLN A 120 7.31 4.82 2.39
C GLN A 120 6.22 4.19 3.25
N GLY A 121 6.61 3.51 4.31
CA GLY A 121 5.68 2.90 5.27
C GLY A 121 6.37 2.04 6.29
N VAL A 122 5.60 1.12 6.86
CA VAL A 122 6.03 0.20 7.92
C VAL A 122 6.20 -1.20 7.33
N LEU A 123 7.26 -1.92 7.72
CA LEU A 123 7.41 -3.32 7.30
C LEU A 123 6.24 -4.16 7.83
N LEU A 124 5.56 -4.84 6.93
CA LEU A 124 4.43 -5.69 7.28
C LEU A 124 4.87 -6.86 8.17
N ARG A 125 6.08 -7.40 7.93
CA ARG A 125 6.65 -8.45 8.77
C ARG A 125 6.70 -8.04 10.25
N ASP A 126 7.20 -6.84 10.56
CA ASP A 126 7.36 -6.39 11.94
C ASP A 126 6.02 -6.29 12.66
N VAL A 127 4.98 -5.85 11.94
CA VAL A 127 3.60 -5.81 12.46
C VAL A 127 3.04 -7.21 12.68
N LEU A 128 3.32 -8.15 11.79
CA LEU A 128 2.87 -9.54 11.89
C LEU A 128 3.62 -10.31 12.99
N GLU A 129 4.90 -10.02 13.21
CA GLU A 129 5.68 -10.57 14.33
C GLU A 129 5.11 -10.11 15.67
N GLU A 130 4.71 -8.85 15.81
CA GLU A 130 4.03 -8.34 17.01
C GLU A 130 2.67 -9.01 17.24
N ALA A 131 1.92 -9.26 16.17
CA ALA A 131 0.67 -10.01 16.24
C ALA A 131 0.88 -11.49 16.60
N GLY A 132 2.08 -12.03 16.43
CA GLY A 132 2.40 -13.42 16.74
C GLY A 132 1.76 -14.39 15.75
N VAL A 133 2.19 -14.37 14.49
CA VAL A 133 1.66 -15.26 13.44
C VAL A 133 1.89 -16.73 13.83
N GLN A 134 0.81 -17.50 13.86
CA GLN A 134 0.88 -18.93 14.16
C GLN A 134 1.54 -19.71 13.01
N PRO A 135 2.36 -20.73 13.29
CA PRO A 135 3.12 -21.45 12.26
C PRO A 135 2.28 -22.09 11.15
N GLU A 136 1.02 -22.41 11.44
CA GLU A 136 0.09 -23.01 10.49
C GLU A 136 -0.62 -21.99 9.60
N ALA A 137 -0.46 -20.69 9.85
CA ALA A 137 -1.03 -19.64 9.02
C ALA A 137 -0.25 -19.52 7.70
N THR A 138 -0.78 -20.16 6.65
CA THR A 138 -0.12 -20.20 5.33
C THR A 138 -0.60 -19.11 4.38
N GLN A 139 -1.70 -18.42 4.72
CA GLN A 139 -2.30 -17.39 3.90
C GLN A 139 -2.61 -16.13 4.71
N ILE A 140 -2.31 -14.98 4.11
CA ILE A 140 -2.78 -13.67 4.52
C ILE A 140 -3.95 -13.31 3.58
N VAL A 141 -5.14 -13.09 4.14
CA VAL A 141 -6.27 -12.52 3.40
C VAL A 141 -6.37 -11.04 3.77
N SER A 142 -6.01 -10.17 2.85
CA SER A 142 -6.17 -8.72 3.02
C SER A 142 -7.52 -8.27 2.46
N ARG A 143 -8.19 -7.35 3.17
CA ARG A 143 -9.47 -6.77 2.76
C ARG A 143 -9.37 -5.26 2.64
N SER A 144 -9.91 -4.74 1.55
CA SER A 144 -10.08 -3.33 1.28
C SER A 144 -11.40 -2.78 1.85
N ILE A 145 -11.51 -1.46 1.97
CA ILE A 145 -12.77 -0.80 2.39
C ILE A 145 -13.92 -0.98 1.40
N ASP A 146 -13.64 -1.29 0.13
CA ASP A 146 -14.62 -1.60 -0.92
C ASP A 146 -14.91 -3.11 -1.05
N ASP A 147 -14.57 -3.88 0.00
CA ASP A 147 -14.75 -5.34 0.10
C ASP A 147 -13.90 -6.19 -0.87
N TRP A 148 -12.97 -5.60 -1.61
CA TRP A 148 -11.98 -6.38 -2.34
C TRP A 148 -11.14 -7.21 -1.37
N THR A 149 -10.86 -8.47 -1.74
CA THR A 149 -9.96 -9.34 -0.97
C THR A 149 -8.87 -9.92 -1.86
N ALA A 150 -7.67 -10.06 -1.30
CA ALA A 150 -6.55 -10.72 -1.95
C ALA A 150 -5.90 -11.71 -0.99
N GLY A 151 -5.51 -12.88 -1.52
CA GLY A 151 -4.77 -13.91 -0.79
C GLY A 151 -3.29 -13.82 -1.10
N THR A 152 -2.45 -13.62 -0.08
CA THR A 152 -0.98 -13.54 -0.17
C THR A 152 -0.36 -14.70 0.63
N PRO A 153 0.62 -15.45 0.13
CA PRO A 153 1.31 -16.46 0.94
C PRO A 153 2.02 -15.82 2.13
N THR A 154 1.76 -16.34 3.34
CA THR A 154 2.39 -15.81 4.57
C THR A 154 3.91 -15.91 4.49
N GLU A 155 4.45 -17.03 4.02
CA GLU A 155 5.89 -17.24 3.88
C GLU A 155 6.58 -16.16 3.04
N VAL A 156 5.90 -15.67 1.98
CA VAL A 156 6.44 -14.65 1.09
C VAL A 156 6.55 -13.28 1.79
N VAL A 157 5.63 -12.96 2.68
CA VAL A 157 5.68 -11.71 3.47
C VAL A 157 6.73 -11.81 4.58
N MET A 158 6.97 -13.00 5.10
CA MET A 158 7.86 -13.25 6.24
C MET A 158 9.29 -13.63 5.83
N ASP A 159 9.62 -13.78 4.53
CA ASP A 159 10.92 -14.25 4.03
C ASP A 159 12.05 -13.21 4.06
N GLY A 160 11.76 -12.01 4.58
CA GLY A 160 12.73 -10.92 4.69
C GLY A 160 12.69 -9.91 3.55
N ARG A 161 11.81 -10.09 2.53
CA ARG A 161 11.54 -9.02 1.56
C ARG A 161 10.84 -7.85 2.23
N ASP A 162 11.02 -6.66 1.69
CA ASP A 162 10.45 -5.43 2.25
C ASP A 162 8.95 -5.27 1.91
N ALA A 163 8.12 -6.29 2.25
CA ALA A 163 6.67 -6.16 2.21
C ALA A 163 6.23 -5.09 3.21
N MET A 164 5.36 -4.15 2.80
CA MET A 164 5.02 -3.00 3.65
C MET A 164 3.55 -2.63 3.63
N LEU A 165 3.15 -1.95 4.71
CA LEU A 165 1.98 -1.09 4.78
C LEU A 165 2.43 0.32 4.38
N ALA A 166 2.23 0.67 3.12
CA ALA A 166 2.67 1.94 2.57
C ALA A 166 1.68 3.07 2.90
N ILE A 167 2.22 4.21 3.32
CA ILE A 167 1.49 5.45 3.64
C ILE A 167 1.80 6.58 2.65
N ALA A 168 2.93 6.46 1.94
CA ALA A 168 3.38 7.46 0.98
C ALA A 168 3.94 6.82 -0.29
N MET A 169 3.98 7.62 -1.35
CA MET A 169 4.43 7.24 -2.69
C MET A 169 5.15 8.42 -3.32
N ASN A 170 6.41 8.24 -3.71
CA ASN A 170 7.27 9.27 -4.31
C ASN A 170 7.39 10.55 -3.46
N GLY A 171 7.53 10.40 -2.14
CA GLY A 171 7.71 11.52 -1.21
C GLY A 171 6.43 12.28 -0.86
N GLU A 172 5.26 11.82 -1.29
CA GLU A 172 3.96 12.42 -0.99
C GLU A 172 3.05 11.42 -0.26
N PRO A 173 2.13 11.86 0.61
CA PRO A 173 1.07 10.99 1.11
C PRO A 173 0.36 10.29 -0.06
N LEU A 174 0.01 9.02 0.11
CA LEU A 174 -0.61 8.24 -0.97
C LEU A 174 -1.72 9.03 -1.69
N PRO A 175 -1.73 9.12 -3.02
CA PRO A 175 -2.90 9.61 -3.73
C PRO A 175 -4.13 8.77 -3.38
N ALA A 176 -5.31 9.40 -3.25
CA ALA A 176 -6.55 8.67 -2.93
C ALA A 176 -6.80 7.50 -3.88
N ARG A 177 -6.53 7.68 -5.19
CA ARG A 177 -6.66 6.64 -6.22
C ARG A 177 -5.66 5.48 -6.06
N HIS A 178 -4.59 5.68 -5.31
CA HIS A 178 -3.55 4.69 -5.07
C HIS A 178 -3.61 4.07 -3.66
N GLY A 179 -4.68 4.34 -2.90
CA GLY A 179 -4.96 3.61 -1.67
C GLY A 179 -4.82 4.39 -0.37
N TYR A 180 -4.85 5.75 -0.40
CA TYR A 180 -4.84 6.55 0.83
C TYR A 180 -5.93 6.11 1.82
N PRO A 181 -5.66 6.00 3.14
CA PRO A 181 -4.41 6.36 3.78
C PRO A 181 -3.34 5.26 3.77
N VAL A 182 -3.69 3.99 3.57
CA VAL A 182 -2.77 2.86 3.65
C VAL A 182 -3.07 1.81 2.60
N ARG A 183 -2.02 1.28 1.98
CA ARG A 183 -2.08 0.13 1.10
C ARG A 183 -1.02 -0.91 1.41
N MET A 184 -1.24 -2.14 0.98
CA MET A 184 -0.18 -3.15 0.95
C MET A 184 0.67 -3.00 -0.32
N VAL A 185 1.97 -3.24 -0.17
CA VAL A 185 2.94 -3.40 -1.26
C VAL A 185 3.86 -4.57 -0.92
N VAL A 186 3.91 -5.57 -1.79
CA VAL A 186 4.77 -6.76 -1.59
C VAL A 186 5.69 -6.92 -2.80
N PRO A 187 7.01 -6.75 -2.64
CA PRO A 187 7.96 -6.90 -3.73
C PRO A 187 7.91 -8.30 -4.35
N GLY A 188 7.97 -8.38 -5.67
CA GLY A 188 8.07 -9.63 -6.41
C GLY A 188 6.75 -10.38 -6.66
N LEU A 189 5.61 -9.84 -6.20
CA LEU A 189 4.29 -10.38 -6.50
C LEU A 189 3.49 -9.43 -7.40
N TYR A 190 2.62 -10.00 -8.24
CA TYR A 190 1.62 -9.22 -8.96
C TYR A 190 0.67 -8.52 -7.99
N GLY A 191 0.26 -7.30 -8.34
CA GLY A 191 -0.65 -6.50 -7.51
C GLY A 191 -1.97 -7.19 -7.17
N TYR A 192 -2.46 -8.07 -8.03
CA TYR A 192 -3.69 -8.85 -7.83
C TYR A 192 -3.69 -9.66 -6.53
N VAL A 193 -2.53 -10.18 -6.11
CA VAL A 193 -2.39 -11.06 -4.94
C VAL A 193 -1.66 -10.39 -3.77
N SER A 194 -1.38 -9.08 -3.82
CA SER A 194 -0.45 -8.50 -2.84
C SER A 194 -0.63 -7.01 -2.56
N ALA A 195 -1.31 -6.26 -3.43
CA ALA A 195 -1.29 -4.80 -3.39
C ALA A 195 -2.65 -4.19 -3.05
N THR A 196 -3.31 -4.72 -2.02
CA THR A 196 -4.62 -4.24 -1.56
C THR A 196 -4.55 -2.78 -1.17
N LYS A 197 -5.32 -1.95 -1.88
CA LYS A 197 -5.52 -0.53 -1.61
C LYS A 197 -6.57 -0.33 -0.52
N TRP A 198 -6.50 0.79 0.21
CA TRP A 198 -7.47 1.12 1.28
C TRP A 198 -7.67 -0.05 2.24
N VAL A 199 -6.58 -0.73 2.60
CA VAL A 199 -6.62 -1.94 3.42
C VAL A 199 -7.17 -1.64 4.80
N THR A 200 -8.11 -2.48 5.27
CA THR A 200 -8.78 -2.34 6.57
C THR A 200 -8.69 -3.60 7.43
N ARG A 201 -8.34 -4.75 6.84
CA ARG A 201 -8.16 -5.99 7.60
C ARG A 201 -7.08 -6.86 6.94
N ILE A 202 -6.31 -7.51 7.78
CA ILE A 202 -5.36 -8.56 7.43
C ILE A 202 -5.70 -9.77 8.31
N GLU A 203 -6.22 -10.82 7.70
CA GLU A 203 -6.59 -12.06 8.37
C GLU A 203 -5.56 -13.13 8.06
N LEU A 204 -4.95 -13.70 9.09
CA LEU A 204 -4.04 -14.85 8.99
C LEU A 204 -4.89 -16.12 8.97
N THR A 205 -4.72 -16.97 7.94
CA THR A 205 -5.53 -18.17 7.75
C THR A 205 -4.76 -19.26 6.99
N ARG A 206 -5.44 -20.24 6.48
CA ARG A 206 -4.91 -21.34 5.65
C ARG A 206 -5.51 -21.31 4.26
N TRP A 207 -4.76 -21.84 3.30
CA TRP A 207 -5.29 -22.16 1.97
C TRP A 207 -6.33 -23.26 2.06
#